data_1d5be32f9cf68438a2a5731aa5821635
#
_entry.id   1d5be32f9cf68438a2a5731aa5821635
#
_cell.length_a   1.000
_cell.length_b   1.000
_cell.length_c   1.000
_cell.angle_alpha   90.00
_cell.angle_beta   90.00
_cell.angle_gamma   90.00
#
_symmetry.space_group_name_H-M   'P 1'
#
loop_
_entity.id
_entity.type
_entity.pdbx_description
1 polymer ?
#
loop_
_entity_poly.entity_id
_entity_poly.type
_entity_poly.pdbx_seq_one_letter_code
_entity_poly.pdbx_strand_id
1 'polypeptide(L)'
;MGVYGIINQYGLKMLGDPVGGVITDKVLHSATKYLQIVFVIVAAILAVYAFLPHQNMSIILGMAITLTISACIFSMRAIFFAPMDEIQVPREITGSAMSIGSFIGYLPGAFMYAVYGNILDKFEGLAGYRIVFVMMAVFAVAGFFLSSFILKSIKKQKQACC
;
A
#
# COMPACT_ATOMS: atom_id res chain seq x y z
N MET A 1 -21.98 8.80 -7.23
CA MET A 1 -20.50 8.54 -7.21
C MET A 1 -19.76 9.39 -6.16
N GLY A 2 -20.10 10.69 -5.96
CA GLY A 2 -19.38 11.58 -5.03
C GLY A 2 -19.34 11.12 -3.58
N VAL A 3 -20.48 10.73 -2.99
CA VAL A 3 -20.57 10.33 -1.58
C VAL A 3 -19.72 9.07 -1.28
N TYR A 4 -19.75 8.08 -2.16
CA TYR A 4 -18.91 6.89 -2.03
C TYR A 4 -17.41 7.23 -2.06
N GLY A 5 -16.99 8.11 -2.97
CA GLY A 5 -15.62 8.58 -3.05
C GLY A 5 -15.15 9.30 -1.77
N ILE A 6 -16.01 10.13 -1.20
CA ILE A 6 -15.73 10.85 0.05
C ILE A 6 -15.59 9.87 1.22
N ILE A 7 -16.52 8.92 1.37
CA ILE A 7 -16.46 7.91 2.44
C ILE A 7 -15.22 7.04 2.28
N ASN A 8 -14.91 6.60 1.06
CA ASN A 8 -13.72 5.79 0.80
C ASN A 8 -12.43 6.55 1.13
N GLN A 9 -12.31 7.82 0.73
CA GLN A 9 -11.06 8.56 0.86
C GLN A 9 -10.87 9.16 2.27
N TYR A 10 -11.91 9.67 2.90
CA TYR A 10 -11.81 10.34 4.20
C TYR A 10 -12.21 9.44 5.36
N GLY A 11 -13.29 8.67 5.23
CA GLY A 11 -13.76 7.77 6.28
C GLY A 11 -12.76 6.65 6.56
N LEU A 12 -12.29 5.96 5.51
CA LEU A 12 -11.30 4.90 5.67
C LEU A 12 -9.92 5.42 6.10
N LYS A 13 -9.55 6.65 5.72
CA LYS A 13 -8.33 7.27 6.20
C LYS A 13 -8.38 7.52 7.70
N MET A 14 -9.49 8.07 8.21
CA MET A 14 -9.67 8.30 9.66
C MET A 14 -9.61 7.02 10.49
N LEU A 15 -10.10 5.91 9.95
CA LEU A 15 -10.10 4.60 10.64
C LEU A 15 -8.83 3.79 10.37
N GLY A 16 -8.26 3.89 9.18
CA GLY A 16 -7.09 3.12 8.76
C GLY A 16 -5.82 3.50 9.52
N ASP A 17 -5.63 4.79 9.79
CA ASP A 17 -4.46 5.29 10.48
C ASP A 17 -4.33 4.70 11.91
N PRO A 18 -5.34 4.78 12.80
CA PRO A 18 -5.24 4.18 14.13
C PRO A 18 -5.21 2.63 14.09
N VAL A 19 -5.91 1.99 13.15
CA VAL A 19 -5.92 0.53 13.02
C VAL A 19 -4.53 0.02 12.63
N GLY A 20 -3.87 0.64 11.68
CA GLY A 20 -2.51 0.29 11.28
C GLY A 20 -1.52 0.37 12.44
N GLY A 21 -1.56 1.46 13.22
CA GLY A 21 -0.73 1.64 14.40
C GLY A 21 -0.97 0.56 15.46
N VAL A 22 -2.23 0.36 15.86
CA VAL A 22 -2.59 -0.63 16.90
C VAL A 22 -2.18 -2.05 16.51
N ILE A 23 -2.39 -2.46 15.27
CA ILE A 23 -2.00 -3.80 14.81
C ILE A 23 -0.47 -3.96 14.83
N THR A 24 0.24 -2.94 14.38
CA THR A 24 1.71 -2.95 14.38
C THR A 24 2.28 -3.06 15.79
N ASP A 25 1.76 -2.28 16.73
CA ASP A 25 2.31 -2.20 18.09
C ASP A 25 1.92 -3.40 18.94
N LYS A 26 0.65 -3.84 18.87
CA LYS A 26 0.13 -4.88 19.76
C LYS A 26 0.25 -6.30 19.23
N VAL A 27 0.22 -6.50 17.90
CA VAL A 27 0.14 -7.84 17.31
C VAL A 27 1.47 -8.27 16.71
N LEU A 28 2.07 -7.45 15.89
CA LEU A 28 3.25 -7.84 15.12
C LEU A 28 4.58 -7.35 15.70
N HIS A 29 4.55 -6.33 16.55
CA HIS A 29 5.74 -5.69 17.15
C HIS A 29 6.83 -5.33 16.13
N SER A 30 6.44 -5.14 14.84
CA SER A 30 7.32 -4.78 13.76
C SER A 30 6.52 -4.22 12.59
N ALA A 31 6.75 -2.95 12.28
CA ALA A 31 6.10 -2.26 11.17
C ALA A 31 6.48 -2.87 9.82
N THR A 32 7.74 -3.28 9.67
CA THR A 32 8.23 -3.90 8.43
C THR A 32 7.55 -5.24 8.14
N LYS A 33 7.29 -6.06 9.17
CA LYS A 33 6.53 -7.32 9.00
C LYS A 33 5.07 -7.05 8.62
N TYR A 34 4.45 -6.06 9.23
CA TYR A 34 3.09 -5.65 8.90
C TYR A 34 2.99 -5.24 7.43
N LEU A 35 3.88 -4.35 6.97
CA LEU A 35 3.94 -3.92 5.58
C LEU A 35 4.07 -5.12 4.63
N GLN A 36 4.95 -6.08 4.96
CA GLN A 36 5.14 -7.28 4.15
C GLN A 36 3.85 -8.11 4.01
N ILE A 37 3.14 -8.34 5.11
CA ILE A 37 1.88 -9.10 5.11
C ILE A 37 0.81 -8.37 4.30
N VAL A 38 0.66 -7.06 4.51
CA VAL A 38 -0.38 -6.28 3.81
C VAL A 38 -0.07 -6.18 2.31
N PHE A 39 1.19 -6.08 1.89
CA PHE A 39 1.56 -6.14 0.47
C PHE A 39 1.13 -7.47 -0.18
N VAL A 40 1.31 -8.60 0.51
CA VAL A 40 0.86 -9.92 0.01
C VAL A 40 -0.66 -9.96 -0.12
N ILE A 41 -1.38 -9.48 0.91
CA ILE A 41 -2.84 -9.45 0.89
C ILE A 41 -3.35 -8.58 -0.25
N VAL A 42 -2.82 -7.37 -0.40
CA VAL A 42 -3.21 -6.44 -1.46
C VAL A 42 -2.90 -7.02 -2.85
N ALA A 43 -1.70 -7.60 -3.03
CA ALA A 43 -1.33 -8.24 -4.29
C ALA A 43 -2.27 -9.40 -4.64
N ALA A 44 -2.63 -10.24 -3.67
CA ALA A 44 -3.56 -11.34 -3.86
C ALA A 44 -4.97 -10.84 -4.24
N ILE A 45 -5.49 -9.84 -3.53
CA ILE A 45 -6.82 -9.27 -3.83
C ILE A 45 -6.82 -8.64 -5.23
N LEU A 46 -5.78 -7.87 -5.58
CA LEU A 46 -5.67 -7.24 -6.90
C LEU A 46 -5.55 -8.28 -8.02
N ALA A 47 -4.78 -9.35 -7.82
CA ALA A 47 -4.65 -10.44 -8.78
C ALA A 47 -6.00 -11.14 -8.99
N VAL A 48 -6.68 -11.52 -7.91
CA VAL A 48 -8.02 -12.13 -8.00
C VAL A 48 -8.98 -11.20 -8.74
N TYR A 49 -9.00 -9.91 -8.37
CA TYR A 49 -9.89 -8.93 -9.00
C TYR A 49 -9.59 -8.70 -10.48
N ALA A 50 -8.34 -8.75 -10.91
CA ALA A 50 -7.95 -8.59 -12.31
C ALA A 50 -8.42 -9.76 -13.20
N PHE A 51 -8.51 -10.98 -12.64
CA PHE A 51 -8.91 -12.19 -13.38
C PHE A 51 -10.40 -12.51 -13.27
N LEU A 52 -11.15 -11.90 -12.36
CA LEU A 52 -12.60 -12.12 -12.22
C LEU A 52 -13.37 -11.64 -13.45
N PRO A 53 -14.37 -12.41 -13.92
CA PRO A 53 -15.26 -11.98 -15.00
C PRO A 53 -16.22 -10.90 -14.48
N HIS A 54 -15.92 -9.64 -14.78
CA HIS A 54 -16.67 -8.48 -14.27
C HIS A 54 -18.11 -8.36 -14.81
N GLN A 55 -18.46 -9.14 -15.85
CA GLN A 55 -19.78 -9.06 -16.50
C GLN A 55 -20.94 -9.45 -15.58
N ASN A 56 -20.69 -10.30 -14.58
CA ASN A 56 -21.70 -10.82 -13.65
C ASN A 56 -21.47 -10.37 -12.19
N MET A 57 -20.54 -9.44 -11.95
CA MET A 57 -20.27 -8.97 -10.59
C MET A 57 -21.33 -7.99 -10.10
N SER A 58 -21.87 -8.26 -8.91
CA SER A 58 -22.72 -7.31 -8.22
C SER A 58 -21.90 -6.03 -7.91
N ILE A 59 -22.53 -4.87 -8.15
CA ILE A 59 -21.95 -3.56 -7.82
C ILE A 59 -21.51 -3.52 -6.34
N ILE A 60 -22.29 -4.12 -5.45
CA ILE A 60 -22.00 -4.19 -4.01
C ILE A 60 -20.68 -4.94 -3.75
N LEU A 61 -20.44 -6.06 -4.45
CA LEU A 61 -19.21 -6.82 -4.30
C LEU A 61 -17.99 -6.01 -4.77
N GLY A 62 -18.10 -5.33 -5.90
CA GLY A 62 -17.05 -4.43 -6.40
C GLY A 62 -16.73 -3.30 -5.42
N MET A 63 -17.76 -2.68 -4.84
CA MET A 63 -17.61 -1.65 -3.81
C MET A 63 -16.92 -2.20 -2.55
N ALA A 64 -17.30 -3.38 -2.08
CA ALA A 64 -16.70 -4.02 -0.92
C ALA A 64 -15.21 -4.32 -1.12
N ILE A 65 -14.83 -4.85 -2.28
CA ILE A 65 -13.44 -5.15 -2.63
C ILE A 65 -12.60 -3.86 -2.67
N THR A 66 -13.10 -2.81 -3.32
CA THR A 66 -12.38 -1.52 -3.40
C THR A 66 -12.24 -0.86 -2.03
N LEU A 67 -13.25 -0.94 -1.16
CA LEU A 67 -13.15 -0.47 0.22
C LEU A 67 -12.10 -1.24 1.02
N THR A 68 -12.03 -2.57 0.86
CA THR A 68 -11.04 -3.41 1.53
C THR A 68 -9.62 -3.05 1.09
N ILE A 69 -9.38 -2.90 -0.22
CA ILE A 69 -8.08 -2.47 -0.75
C ILE A 69 -7.69 -1.10 -0.20
N SER A 70 -8.62 -0.15 -0.22
CA SER A 70 -8.39 1.21 0.31
C SER A 70 -8.06 1.18 1.80
N ALA A 71 -8.77 0.39 2.60
CA ALA A 71 -8.47 0.24 4.04
C ALA A 71 -7.06 -0.31 4.27
N CYS A 72 -6.63 -1.32 3.50
CA CYS A 72 -5.27 -1.85 3.54
C CYS A 72 -4.23 -0.76 3.19
N ILE A 73 -4.47 0.02 2.13
CA ILE A 73 -3.55 1.07 1.69
C ILE A 73 -3.43 2.17 2.74
N PHE A 74 -4.54 2.63 3.33
CA PHE A 74 -4.50 3.66 4.37
C PHE A 74 -3.81 3.17 5.64
N SER A 75 -4.03 1.93 6.06
CA SER A 75 -3.33 1.36 7.22
C SER A 75 -1.81 1.23 7.00
N MET A 76 -1.36 0.92 5.77
CA MET A 76 0.07 0.94 5.42
C MET A 76 0.66 2.34 5.45
N ARG A 77 -0.12 3.34 5.01
CA ARG A 77 0.32 4.73 4.96
C ARG A 77 0.60 5.30 6.35
N ALA A 78 -0.20 4.92 7.34
CA ALA A 78 -0.02 5.34 8.73
C ALA A 78 1.34 4.96 9.32
N ILE A 79 1.87 3.81 8.92
CA ILE A 79 3.12 3.26 9.43
C ILE A 79 4.28 3.34 8.45
N PHE A 80 4.14 4.17 7.39
CA PHE A 80 5.13 4.27 6.30
C PHE A 80 6.55 4.60 6.78
N PHE A 81 6.68 5.42 7.82
CA PHE A 81 7.97 5.82 8.39
C PHE A 81 8.43 4.95 9.57
N ALA A 82 7.59 4.10 10.13
CA ALA A 82 7.94 3.27 11.27
C ALA A 82 9.12 2.29 11.02
N PRO A 83 9.37 1.79 9.80
CA PRO A 83 10.59 1.03 9.52
C PRO A 83 11.90 1.79 9.76
N MET A 84 11.90 3.12 9.73
CA MET A 84 13.10 3.92 10.02
C MET A 84 13.52 3.82 11.47
N ASP A 85 12.55 3.75 12.39
CA ASP A 85 12.82 3.52 13.81
C ASP A 85 13.33 2.08 14.05
N GLU A 86 12.84 1.11 13.30
CA GLU A 86 13.31 -0.28 13.38
C GLU A 86 14.77 -0.44 12.91
N ILE A 87 15.23 0.38 11.97
CA ILE A 87 16.62 0.41 11.46
C ILE A 87 17.53 1.22 12.39
N GLN A 88 16.96 1.90 13.41
CA GLN A 88 17.69 2.76 14.33
C GLN A 88 18.45 3.90 13.62
N VAL A 89 17.78 4.62 12.74
CA VAL A 89 18.34 5.80 12.09
C VAL A 89 18.73 6.83 13.17
N PRO A 90 19.98 7.35 13.16
CA PRO A 90 20.40 8.37 14.13
C PRO A 90 19.48 9.59 14.12
N ARG A 91 19.12 10.08 15.30
CA ARG A 91 18.18 11.20 15.45
C ARG A 91 18.59 12.46 14.68
N GLU A 92 19.90 12.70 14.55
CA GLU A 92 20.48 13.83 13.85
C GLU A 92 20.12 13.87 12.36
N ILE A 93 19.97 12.71 11.71
CA ILE A 93 19.68 12.60 10.28
C ILE A 93 18.26 12.11 9.99
N THR A 94 17.46 11.78 11.02
CA THR A 94 16.09 11.24 10.85
C THR A 94 15.21 12.18 10.04
N GLY A 95 15.28 13.50 10.28
CA GLY A 95 14.49 14.49 9.55
C GLY A 95 14.83 14.50 8.04
N SER A 96 16.13 14.47 7.70
CA SER A 96 16.58 14.42 6.32
C SER A 96 16.20 13.10 5.63
N ALA A 97 16.33 11.98 6.35
CA ALA A 97 15.93 10.66 5.85
C ALA A 97 14.41 10.58 5.57
N MET A 98 13.58 11.11 6.49
CA MET A 98 12.13 11.20 6.30
C MET A 98 11.75 12.09 5.12
N SER A 99 12.43 13.20 4.92
CA SER A 99 12.18 14.13 3.81
C SER A 99 12.48 13.47 2.47
N ILE A 100 13.63 12.80 2.34
CA ILE A 100 14.00 12.06 1.13
C ILE A 100 13.05 10.89 0.90
N GLY A 101 12.72 10.14 1.95
CA GLY A 101 11.75 9.04 1.89
C GLY A 101 10.37 9.50 1.46
N SER A 102 9.90 10.65 1.97
CA SER A 102 8.64 11.27 1.54
C SER A 102 8.67 11.66 0.07
N PHE A 103 9.75 12.33 -0.37
CA PHE A 103 9.90 12.74 -1.76
C PHE A 103 9.82 11.55 -2.71
N ILE A 104 10.62 10.50 -2.45
CA ILE A 104 10.63 9.28 -3.26
C ILE A 104 9.27 8.57 -3.20
N GLY A 105 8.64 8.48 -2.01
CA GLY A 105 7.36 7.80 -1.82
C GLY A 105 6.17 8.50 -2.48
N TYR A 106 6.18 9.84 -2.56
CA TYR A 106 5.11 10.59 -3.22
C TYR A 106 5.37 10.88 -4.70
N LEU A 107 6.61 10.73 -5.17
CA LEU A 107 6.99 10.96 -6.57
C LEU A 107 6.12 10.16 -7.57
N PRO A 108 5.85 8.86 -7.39
CA PRO A 108 4.97 8.12 -8.29
C PRO A 108 3.57 8.73 -8.38
N GLY A 109 3.03 9.25 -7.29
CA GLY A 109 1.72 9.89 -7.27
C GLY A 109 1.61 11.08 -8.22
N ALA A 110 2.71 11.79 -8.48
CA ALA A 110 2.69 12.96 -9.35
C ALA A 110 2.38 12.62 -10.82
N PHE A 111 2.82 11.46 -11.31
CA PHE A 111 2.64 11.08 -12.72
C PHE A 111 1.74 9.85 -12.94
N MET A 112 1.53 9.00 -11.92
CA MET A 112 0.69 7.80 -12.07
C MET A 112 -0.76 8.12 -12.39
N TYR A 113 -1.31 9.23 -11.90
CA TYR A 113 -2.66 9.64 -12.26
C TYR A 113 -2.79 9.92 -13.76
N ALA A 114 -1.80 10.56 -14.36
CA ALA A 114 -1.77 10.80 -15.81
C ALA A 114 -1.60 9.49 -16.60
N VAL A 115 -0.77 8.57 -16.11
CA VAL A 115 -0.58 7.25 -16.73
C VAL A 115 -1.87 6.45 -16.69
N TYR A 116 -2.54 6.38 -15.53
CA TYR A 116 -3.81 5.65 -15.38
C TYR A 116 -4.92 6.27 -16.24
N GLY A 117 -5.03 7.61 -16.27
CA GLY A 117 -5.97 8.31 -17.15
C GLY A 117 -5.74 7.95 -18.61
N ASN A 118 -4.50 8.04 -19.10
CA ASN A 118 -4.15 7.71 -20.47
C ASN A 118 -4.43 6.23 -20.84
N ILE A 119 -4.23 5.31 -19.89
CA ILE A 119 -4.57 3.89 -20.11
C ILE A 119 -6.09 3.72 -20.24
N LEU A 120 -6.87 4.36 -19.37
CA LEU A 120 -8.32 4.27 -19.39
C LEU A 120 -8.93 4.93 -20.63
N ASP A 121 -8.31 6.01 -21.11
CA ASP A 121 -8.73 6.69 -22.35
C ASP A 121 -8.43 5.88 -23.61
N LYS A 122 -7.29 5.16 -23.62
CA LYS A 122 -6.87 4.33 -24.77
C LYS A 122 -7.55 2.97 -24.83
N PHE A 123 -7.84 2.39 -23.68
CA PHE A 123 -8.45 1.06 -23.57
C PHE A 123 -9.83 1.19 -22.94
N GLU A 124 -10.85 1.38 -23.78
CA GLU A 124 -12.23 1.52 -23.34
C GLU A 124 -12.74 0.28 -22.60
N GLY A 125 -13.53 0.50 -21.56
CA GLY A 125 -14.21 -0.56 -20.82
C GLY A 125 -13.31 -1.36 -19.88
N LEU A 126 -13.57 -2.66 -19.78
CA LEU A 126 -12.94 -3.58 -18.83
C LEU A 126 -11.45 -3.80 -19.03
N ALA A 127 -10.95 -3.65 -20.28
CA ALA A 127 -9.54 -3.87 -20.60
C ALA A 127 -8.62 -2.84 -19.91
N GLY A 128 -9.00 -1.56 -19.92
CA GLY A 128 -8.25 -0.48 -19.25
C GLY A 128 -8.12 -0.72 -17.75
N TYR A 129 -9.23 -1.07 -17.10
CA TYR A 129 -9.21 -1.37 -15.66
C TYR A 129 -8.33 -2.59 -15.32
N ARG A 130 -8.36 -3.65 -16.12
CA ARG A 130 -7.47 -4.81 -15.94
C ARG A 130 -6.00 -4.42 -15.98
N ILE A 131 -5.60 -3.61 -16.95
CA ILE A 131 -4.21 -3.15 -17.06
C ILE A 131 -3.80 -2.36 -15.81
N VAL A 132 -4.66 -1.46 -15.34
CA VAL A 132 -4.41 -0.69 -14.11
C VAL A 132 -4.26 -1.61 -12.89
N PHE A 133 -5.15 -2.58 -12.69
CA PHE A 133 -5.06 -3.52 -11.56
C PHE A 133 -3.83 -4.41 -11.62
N VAL A 134 -3.46 -4.91 -12.81
CA VAL A 134 -2.21 -5.67 -13.00
C VAL A 134 -1.00 -4.81 -12.67
N MET A 135 -0.97 -3.56 -13.12
CA MET A 135 0.11 -2.63 -12.81
C MET A 135 0.22 -2.37 -11.29
N MET A 136 -0.90 -2.15 -10.61
CA MET A 136 -0.95 -2.00 -9.15
C MET A 136 -0.46 -3.27 -8.44
N ALA A 137 -0.83 -4.46 -8.93
CA ALA A 137 -0.35 -5.73 -8.38
C ALA A 137 1.17 -5.89 -8.52
N VAL A 138 1.74 -5.49 -9.65
CA VAL A 138 3.21 -5.49 -9.86
C VAL A 138 3.90 -4.56 -8.85
N PHE A 139 3.37 -3.37 -8.60
CA PHE A 139 3.90 -2.48 -7.58
C PHE A 139 3.78 -3.06 -6.16
N ALA A 140 2.69 -3.74 -5.84
CA ALA A 140 2.52 -4.41 -4.56
C ALA A 140 3.56 -5.54 -4.37
N VAL A 141 3.83 -6.32 -5.42
CA VAL A 141 4.88 -7.35 -5.40
C VAL A 141 6.27 -6.72 -5.23
N ALA A 142 6.57 -5.63 -5.92
CA ALA A 142 7.81 -4.89 -5.74
C ALA A 142 7.97 -4.38 -4.30
N GLY A 143 6.90 -3.84 -3.70
CA GLY A 143 6.85 -3.44 -2.29
C GLY A 143 7.12 -4.58 -1.33
N PHE A 144 6.61 -5.78 -1.62
CA PHE A 144 6.90 -6.99 -0.85
C PHE A 144 8.39 -7.35 -0.88
N PHE A 145 9.04 -7.30 -2.05
CA PHE A 145 10.48 -7.57 -2.15
C PHE A 145 11.31 -6.54 -1.38
N LEU A 146 10.96 -5.25 -1.49
CA LEU A 146 11.63 -4.18 -0.75
C LEU A 146 11.48 -4.35 0.77
N SER A 147 10.27 -4.62 1.26
CA SER A 147 10.04 -4.86 2.68
C SER A 147 10.77 -6.12 3.19
N SER A 148 10.88 -7.16 2.37
CA SER A 148 11.65 -8.37 2.66
C SER A 148 13.15 -8.07 2.77
N PHE A 149 13.68 -7.20 1.92
CA PHE A 149 15.07 -6.77 1.97
C PHE A 149 15.36 -5.97 3.25
N ILE A 150 14.50 -5.03 3.60
CA ILE A 150 14.60 -4.24 4.84
C ILE A 150 14.56 -5.17 6.07
N LEU A 151 13.65 -6.15 6.09
CA LEU A 151 13.51 -7.09 7.19
C LEU A 151 14.78 -7.95 7.38
N LYS A 152 15.43 -8.36 6.29
CA LYS A 152 16.72 -9.06 6.34
C LYS A 152 17.81 -8.17 6.93
N SER A 153 17.86 -6.90 6.56
CA SER A 153 18.82 -5.93 7.09
C SER A 153 18.63 -5.69 8.59
N ILE A 154 17.39 -5.55 9.05
CA ILE A 154 17.07 -5.41 10.49
C ILE A 154 17.54 -6.65 11.27
N LYS A 155 17.26 -7.86 10.76
CA LYS A 155 17.71 -9.09 11.42
C LYS A 155 19.23 -9.18 11.52
N LYS A 156 19.95 -8.77 10.46
CA LYS A 156 21.42 -8.78 10.43
C LYS A 156 22.00 -7.79 11.45
N GLN A 157 21.40 -6.58 11.57
CA GLN A 157 21.82 -5.61 12.60
C GLN A 157 21.62 -6.14 14.02
N LYS A 158 20.48 -6.74 14.33
CA LYS A 158 20.21 -7.33 15.65
C LYS A 158 21.17 -8.46 16.01
N GLN A 159 21.62 -9.25 15.04
CA GLN A 159 22.60 -10.30 15.26
C GLN A 159 24.03 -9.76 15.46
N ALA A 160 24.35 -8.59 14.92
CA ALA A 160 25.68 -7.98 15.09
C ALA A 160 25.84 -7.24 16.42
N CYS A 161 24.73 -6.93 17.12
CA CYS A 161 24.72 -6.26 18.42
C CYS A 161 24.64 -7.23 19.63
N CYS A 162 24.51 -8.54 19.40
CA CYS A 162 24.62 -9.59 20.42
C CYS A 162 25.99 -10.28 20.35
#